data_6fd1bd3b8c9cf26e55c0d0e6e9a8d6b0
#
_entry.id   6fd1bd3b8c9cf26e55c0d0e6e9a8d6b0
#
_cell.length_a   1.000
_cell.length_b   1.000
_cell.length_c   1.000
_cell.angle_alpha   90.00
_cell.angle_beta   90.00
_cell.angle_gamma   90.00
#
_symmetry.space_group_name_H-M   'P 1'
#
loop_
_entity.id
_entity.type
_entity.pdbx_description
1 polymer ?
#
loop_
_entity_poly.entity_id
_entity_poly.type
_entity_poly.pdbx_seq_one_letter_code
_entity_poly.pdbx_strand_id
1 'polypeptide(L)'
;ILLCIPLALNPDSGKQFLENAFDYLTANFGFLYVLAAIIVFGFLLYLAFGRYGDVSFGDSEPEFSSFSWCAMLFCGGIGTSVLYWGTVEWAYYFQDPPYGLEAGSSDALLWSISYPIFHWGFLGWGFYCLPGIAAGLAFYRGGAKSLRLSEACAPVLGSLSQGLVGRFIDFLYLVGLIGAVSTGLGLAVPLLAELVAKLLYLDREQIGFVLDVLVIMTISLIFCGSVWVGLEKGVKRLSNINVYFAFFLLSFVFIAGPTLFIVEMGISSIGHLVQNFIKMSTWLDPIQKSDFVETWTIFYWAWWVALGPYMGIFIARISKGRTLRQIILGCLIY
;
A
#
# COMPACT_ATOMS: atom_id res chain seq x y z
N ILE A 1 -0.84 12.86 -18.86
CA ILE A 1 -1.67 13.29 -20.01
C ILE A 1 -1.27 12.53 -21.28
N LEU A 2 0.00 12.55 -21.73
CA LEU A 2 0.45 11.87 -22.96
C LEU A 2 0.22 10.35 -22.96
N LEU A 3 0.26 9.69 -21.80
CA LEU A 3 -0.08 8.28 -21.64
C LEU A 3 -1.60 8.05 -21.53
N CYS A 4 -2.30 8.93 -20.82
CA CYS A 4 -3.73 8.76 -20.55
C CYS A 4 -4.60 9.01 -21.80
N ILE A 5 -4.21 9.94 -22.68
CA ILE A 5 -4.99 10.25 -23.88
C ILE A 5 -5.12 9.04 -24.82
N PRO A 6 -4.02 8.35 -25.25
CA PRO A 6 -4.15 7.15 -26.07
C PRO A 6 -4.99 6.05 -25.44
N LEU A 7 -4.83 5.83 -24.12
CA LEU A 7 -5.60 4.83 -23.36
C LEU A 7 -7.10 5.18 -23.32
N ALA A 8 -7.42 6.47 -23.18
CA ALA A 8 -8.83 6.91 -23.17
C ALA A 8 -9.48 6.91 -24.55
N LEU A 9 -8.70 7.20 -25.61
CA LEU A 9 -9.21 7.21 -26.99
C LEU A 9 -9.45 5.79 -27.55
N ASN A 10 -8.70 4.79 -27.09
CA ASN A 10 -8.87 3.40 -27.49
C ASN A 10 -8.69 2.48 -26.26
N PRO A 11 -9.74 2.36 -25.41
CA PRO A 11 -9.66 1.62 -24.14
C PRO A 11 -9.25 0.15 -24.31
N ASP A 12 -9.76 -0.54 -25.33
CA ASP A 12 -9.49 -1.97 -25.54
C ASP A 12 -8.01 -2.21 -25.90
N SER A 13 -7.49 -1.45 -26.87
CA SER A 13 -6.05 -1.55 -27.22
C SER A 13 -5.14 -1.09 -26.08
N GLY A 14 -5.60 -0.08 -25.33
CA GLY A 14 -4.90 0.41 -24.15
C GLY A 14 -4.82 -0.65 -23.04
N LYS A 15 -5.94 -1.32 -22.76
CA LYS A 15 -6.03 -2.43 -21.83
C LYS A 15 -5.09 -3.56 -22.23
N GLN A 16 -5.19 -4.02 -23.47
CA GLN A 16 -4.34 -5.11 -23.99
C GLN A 16 -2.84 -4.77 -23.92
N PHE A 17 -2.48 -3.52 -24.21
CA PHE A 17 -1.08 -3.07 -24.08
C PHE A 17 -0.60 -3.15 -22.62
N LEU A 18 -1.41 -2.71 -21.66
CA LEU A 18 -1.06 -2.75 -20.26
C LEU A 18 -0.99 -4.18 -19.72
N GLU A 19 -1.92 -5.04 -20.11
CA GLU A 19 -1.91 -6.48 -19.76
C GLU A 19 -0.64 -7.16 -20.31
N ASN A 20 -0.34 -6.99 -21.59
CA ASN A 20 0.88 -7.56 -22.18
C ASN A 20 2.17 -7.04 -21.52
N ALA A 21 2.20 -5.76 -21.14
CA ALA A 21 3.35 -5.19 -20.43
C ALA A 21 3.47 -5.74 -19.01
N PHE A 22 2.35 -5.91 -18.31
CA PHE A 22 2.30 -6.54 -16.99
C PHE A 22 2.78 -7.98 -17.04
N ASP A 23 2.23 -8.79 -17.94
CA ASP A 23 2.60 -10.20 -18.12
C ASP A 23 4.09 -10.34 -18.46
N TYR A 24 4.62 -9.49 -19.35
CA TYR A 24 6.03 -9.50 -19.68
C TYR A 24 6.91 -9.18 -18.47
N LEU A 25 6.54 -8.17 -17.69
CA LEU A 25 7.31 -7.76 -16.51
C LEU A 25 7.25 -8.81 -15.39
N THR A 26 6.07 -9.36 -15.12
CA THR A 26 5.90 -10.36 -14.05
C THR A 26 6.58 -11.67 -14.38
N ALA A 27 6.44 -12.16 -15.62
CA ALA A 27 7.08 -13.40 -16.06
C ALA A 27 8.62 -13.33 -16.12
N ASN A 28 9.19 -12.16 -16.50
CA ASN A 28 10.64 -12.06 -16.68
C ASN A 28 11.37 -11.45 -15.47
N PHE A 29 10.72 -10.58 -14.71
CA PHE A 29 11.33 -9.81 -13.62
C PHE A 29 10.65 -10.02 -12.27
N GLY A 30 9.64 -10.90 -12.18
CA GLY A 30 8.89 -11.16 -10.95
C GLY A 30 9.78 -11.55 -9.78
N PHE A 31 10.82 -12.35 -10.03
CA PHE A 31 11.78 -12.76 -9.01
C PHE A 31 12.52 -11.59 -8.35
N LEU A 32 12.70 -10.46 -9.06
CA LEU A 32 13.33 -9.27 -8.49
C LEU A 32 12.47 -8.61 -7.43
N TYR A 33 11.14 -8.62 -7.59
CA TYR A 33 10.23 -8.08 -6.59
C TYR A 33 10.27 -8.91 -5.31
N VAL A 34 10.25 -10.24 -5.44
CA VAL A 34 10.35 -11.16 -4.29
C VAL A 34 11.68 -11.00 -3.58
N LEU A 35 12.78 -10.97 -4.33
CA LEU A 35 14.12 -10.77 -3.78
C LEU A 35 14.25 -9.40 -3.08
N ALA A 36 13.72 -8.34 -3.71
CA ALA A 36 13.72 -7.00 -3.14
C ALA A 36 12.95 -6.94 -1.82
N ALA A 37 11.78 -7.59 -1.74
CA ALA A 37 10.97 -7.64 -0.52
C ALA A 37 11.77 -8.23 0.66
N ILE A 38 12.45 -9.35 0.43
CA ILE A 38 13.26 -10.02 1.46
C ILE A 38 14.46 -9.17 1.87
N ILE A 39 15.19 -8.60 0.90
CA ILE A 39 16.36 -7.75 1.17
C ILE A 39 15.95 -6.50 1.93
N VAL A 40 14.89 -5.82 1.50
CA VAL A 40 14.38 -4.61 2.17
C VAL A 40 13.97 -4.92 3.60
N PHE A 41 13.21 -5.98 3.81
CA PHE A 41 12.77 -6.38 5.14
C PHE A 41 13.96 -6.71 6.05
N GLY A 42 14.90 -7.55 5.59
CA GLY A 42 16.11 -7.88 6.35
C GLY A 42 16.97 -6.65 6.67
N PHE A 43 17.09 -5.72 5.72
CA PHE A 43 17.83 -4.48 5.92
C PHE A 43 17.14 -3.55 6.94
N LEU A 44 15.81 -3.46 6.91
CA LEU A 44 15.06 -2.69 7.90
C LEU A 44 15.23 -3.27 9.31
N LEU A 45 15.19 -4.60 9.47
CA LEU A 45 15.45 -5.24 10.75
C LEU A 45 16.88 -4.95 11.23
N TYR A 46 17.88 -5.02 10.34
CA TYR A 46 19.24 -4.62 10.66
C TYR A 46 19.34 -3.18 11.12
N LEU A 47 18.65 -2.24 10.48
CA LEU A 47 18.63 -0.83 10.89
C LEU A 47 17.94 -0.63 12.24
N ALA A 48 16.80 -1.31 12.47
CA ALA A 48 16.01 -1.14 13.70
C ALA A 48 16.72 -1.70 14.93
N PHE A 49 17.30 -2.89 14.81
CA PHE A 49 17.93 -3.61 15.94
C PHE A 49 19.44 -3.45 16.00
N GLY A 50 20.07 -2.90 14.96
CA GLY A 50 21.48 -2.58 14.92
C GLY A 50 21.81 -1.22 15.56
N ARG A 51 23.06 -0.81 15.38
CA ARG A 51 23.62 0.46 15.93
C ARG A 51 22.93 1.74 15.41
N TYR A 52 22.15 1.64 14.36
CA TYR A 52 21.47 2.79 13.74
C TYR A 52 20.07 3.05 14.29
N GLY A 53 19.53 2.14 15.09
CA GLY A 53 18.15 2.20 15.56
C GLY A 53 17.81 3.47 16.35
N ASP A 54 18.77 4.05 17.04
CA ASP A 54 18.59 5.25 17.85
C ASP A 54 18.85 6.57 17.10
N VAL A 55 19.22 6.51 15.82
CA VAL A 55 19.34 7.70 14.97
C VAL A 55 17.95 8.29 14.75
N SER A 56 17.78 9.59 15.02
CA SER A 56 16.50 10.30 14.91
C SER A 56 16.41 11.19 13.68
N PHE A 57 15.19 11.48 13.24
CA PHE A 57 14.91 12.49 12.22
C PHE A 57 14.95 13.91 12.82
N GLY A 58 16.17 14.42 12.96
CA GLY A 58 16.44 15.70 13.61
C GLY A 58 16.54 15.57 15.14
N ASP A 59 16.80 16.69 15.80
CA ASP A 59 17.07 16.75 17.26
C ASP A 59 15.87 17.30 18.06
N SER A 60 14.71 17.44 17.41
CA SER A 60 13.47 17.89 18.07
C SER A 60 12.69 16.73 18.65
N GLU A 61 11.82 17.03 19.63
CA GLU A 61 10.78 16.10 20.05
C GLU A 61 9.84 15.76 18.88
N PRO A 62 9.18 14.57 18.94
CA PRO A 62 8.19 14.17 17.92
C PRO A 62 7.08 15.20 17.72
N GLU A 63 6.85 15.62 16.47
CA GLU A 63 5.84 16.62 16.11
C GLU A 63 4.41 16.14 16.42
N PHE A 64 4.16 14.84 16.32
CA PHE A 64 2.83 14.23 16.54
C PHE A 64 2.86 13.24 17.71
N SER A 65 1.77 13.16 18.47
CA SER A 65 1.57 12.11 19.46
C SER A 65 1.63 10.72 18.80
N SER A 66 2.00 9.68 19.56
CA SER A 66 2.10 8.33 19.00
C SER A 66 0.80 7.85 18.38
N PHE A 67 -0.36 8.11 19.00
CA PHE A 67 -1.66 7.74 18.45
C PHE A 67 -1.92 8.42 17.09
N SER A 68 -1.76 9.75 16.98
CA SER A 68 -2.00 10.46 15.73
C SER A 68 -1.00 10.07 14.65
N TRP A 69 0.24 9.79 15.01
CA TRP A 69 1.26 9.31 14.09
C TRP A 69 0.92 7.92 13.54
N CYS A 70 0.56 6.97 14.41
CA CYS A 70 0.09 5.64 14.00
C CYS A 70 -1.18 5.73 13.14
N ALA A 71 -2.13 6.60 13.51
CA ALA A 71 -3.34 6.83 12.72
C ALA A 71 -3.04 7.37 11.31
N MET A 72 -2.07 8.27 11.19
CA MET A 72 -1.63 8.78 9.88
C MET A 72 -0.89 7.72 9.07
N LEU A 73 -0.04 6.90 9.69
CA LEU A 73 0.60 5.75 9.01
C LEU A 73 -0.47 4.79 8.48
N PHE A 74 -1.36 4.33 9.35
CA PHE A 74 -2.45 3.43 9.00
C PHE A 74 -3.28 3.98 7.84
N CYS A 75 -3.78 5.22 7.94
CA CYS A 75 -4.59 5.82 6.88
C CYS A 75 -3.80 6.14 5.61
N GLY A 76 -2.50 6.35 5.71
CA GLY A 76 -1.64 6.62 4.55
C GLY A 76 -1.42 5.39 3.68
N GLY A 77 -1.24 4.22 4.28
CA GLY A 77 -1.03 2.96 3.55
C GLY A 77 -2.31 2.23 3.20
N ILE A 78 -3.36 2.45 3.98
CA ILE A 78 -4.65 1.81 3.85
C ILE A 78 -5.64 2.81 3.26
N GLY A 79 -5.62 2.92 1.96
CA GLY A 79 -6.57 3.74 1.23
C GLY A 79 -7.85 2.98 0.86
N THR A 80 -8.54 3.50 -0.15
CA THR A 80 -9.76 2.93 -0.72
C THR A 80 -9.60 1.48 -1.21
N SER A 81 -8.37 1.09 -1.53
CA SER A 81 -8.03 -0.27 -1.97
C SER A 81 -8.34 -1.34 -0.92
N VAL A 82 -8.16 -1.04 0.38
CA VAL A 82 -8.50 -1.99 1.45
C VAL A 82 -10.00 -2.21 1.54
N LEU A 83 -10.84 -1.20 1.28
CA LEU A 83 -12.28 -1.40 1.23
C LEU A 83 -12.67 -2.45 0.18
N TYR A 84 -12.02 -2.44 -0.96
CA TYR A 84 -12.26 -3.42 -2.01
C TYR A 84 -11.62 -4.77 -1.66
N TRP A 85 -10.30 -4.82 -1.52
CA TRP A 85 -9.55 -6.06 -1.32
C TRP A 85 -9.85 -6.73 0.01
N GLY A 86 -10.02 -5.98 1.09
CA GLY A 86 -10.36 -6.52 2.40
C GLY A 86 -11.69 -7.30 2.44
N THR A 87 -12.59 -7.04 1.49
CA THR A 87 -13.86 -7.76 1.40
C THR A 87 -13.82 -8.96 0.45
N VAL A 88 -13.01 -8.94 -0.61
CA VAL A 88 -13.07 -9.93 -1.69
C VAL A 88 -11.81 -10.78 -1.87
N GLU A 89 -10.65 -10.34 -1.40
CA GLU A 89 -9.36 -10.97 -1.67
C GLU A 89 -9.32 -12.44 -1.23
N TRP A 90 -9.84 -12.74 -0.04
CA TRP A 90 -9.94 -14.09 0.48
C TRP A 90 -10.73 -15.02 -0.46
N ALA A 91 -11.79 -14.51 -1.12
CA ALA A 91 -12.62 -15.31 -2.00
C ALA A 91 -11.90 -15.73 -3.28
N TYR A 92 -11.06 -14.85 -3.81
CA TYR A 92 -10.19 -15.19 -4.94
C TYR A 92 -9.22 -16.31 -4.56
N TYR A 93 -8.52 -16.20 -3.44
CA TYR A 93 -7.58 -17.22 -2.97
C TYR A 93 -8.24 -18.53 -2.56
N PHE A 94 -9.51 -18.49 -2.20
CA PHE A 94 -10.29 -19.68 -1.89
C PHE A 94 -10.70 -20.44 -3.17
N GLN A 95 -10.95 -19.70 -4.25
CA GLN A 95 -11.31 -20.26 -5.56
C GLN A 95 -10.10 -20.70 -6.38
N ASP A 96 -8.99 -19.99 -6.23
CA ASP A 96 -7.72 -20.30 -6.91
C ASP A 96 -6.56 -20.26 -5.90
N PRO A 97 -6.45 -21.34 -5.09
CA PRO A 97 -5.52 -21.37 -3.96
C PRO A 97 -4.08 -21.61 -4.40
N PRO A 98 -3.09 -21.12 -3.59
CA PRO A 98 -1.67 -21.38 -3.84
C PRO A 98 -1.30 -22.85 -3.68
N TYR A 99 -0.11 -23.21 -4.15
CA TYR A 99 0.54 -24.51 -3.91
C TYR A 99 -0.21 -25.70 -4.50
N GLY A 100 -1.06 -25.52 -5.51
CA GLY A 100 -1.83 -26.57 -6.15
C GLY A 100 -2.87 -27.24 -5.25
N LEU A 101 -3.35 -26.53 -4.25
CA LEU A 101 -4.41 -27.00 -3.38
C LEU A 101 -5.74 -27.08 -4.13
N GLU A 102 -6.62 -27.95 -3.67
CA GLU A 102 -7.97 -28.05 -4.20
C GLU A 102 -8.81 -26.83 -3.83
N ALA A 103 -9.44 -26.20 -4.82
CA ALA A 103 -10.34 -25.06 -4.63
C ALA A 103 -11.49 -25.43 -3.69
N GLY A 104 -11.82 -24.54 -2.76
CA GLY A 104 -12.91 -24.76 -1.81
C GLY A 104 -12.59 -25.72 -0.65
N SER A 105 -11.36 -26.25 -0.56
CA SER A 105 -10.95 -27.12 0.54
C SER A 105 -10.70 -26.37 1.83
N SER A 106 -10.64 -27.09 2.96
CA SER A 106 -10.31 -26.50 4.27
C SER A 106 -8.92 -25.86 4.28
N ASP A 107 -7.96 -26.47 3.58
CA ASP A 107 -6.61 -25.92 3.46
C ASP A 107 -6.63 -24.64 2.61
N ALA A 108 -7.37 -24.63 1.49
CA ALA A 108 -7.57 -23.42 0.70
C ALA A 108 -8.17 -22.28 1.53
N LEU A 109 -9.11 -22.56 2.43
CA LEU A 109 -9.70 -21.57 3.33
C LEU A 109 -8.65 -20.96 4.26
N LEU A 110 -7.79 -21.76 4.87
CA LEU A 110 -6.76 -21.28 5.79
C LEU A 110 -5.72 -20.41 5.04
N TRP A 111 -5.30 -20.83 3.86
CA TRP A 111 -4.41 -20.04 3.00
C TRP A 111 -5.06 -18.74 2.52
N SER A 112 -6.36 -18.78 2.18
CA SER A 112 -7.09 -17.60 1.69
C SER A 112 -7.21 -16.48 2.72
N ILE A 113 -7.12 -16.79 4.01
CA ILE A 113 -7.11 -15.79 5.08
C ILE A 113 -5.67 -15.37 5.44
N SER A 114 -4.71 -16.29 5.33
CA SER A 114 -3.31 -16.01 5.66
C SER A 114 -2.61 -15.11 4.63
N TYR A 115 -2.91 -15.29 3.35
CA TYR A 115 -2.28 -14.51 2.27
C TYR A 115 -2.60 -13.02 2.28
N PRO A 116 -3.84 -12.56 2.53
CA PRO A 116 -4.12 -11.14 2.73
C PRO A 116 -3.26 -10.52 3.85
N ILE A 117 -3.16 -11.21 5.01
CA ILE A 117 -2.32 -10.74 6.12
C ILE A 117 -0.84 -10.66 5.69
N PHE A 118 -0.37 -11.58 4.85
CA PHE A 118 0.99 -11.57 4.31
C PHE A 118 1.22 -10.42 3.33
N HIS A 119 0.34 -10.24 2.34
CA HIS A 119 0.48 -9.22 1.30
C HIS A 119 0.36 -7.79 1.84
N TRP A 120 -0.48 -7.58 2.85
CA TRP A 120 -0.65 -6.28 3.53
C TRP A 120 0.22 -6.12 4.78
N GLY A 121 1.10 -7.08 5.05
CA GLY A 121 1.95 -7.14 6.23
C GLY A 121 3.35 -6.56 6.03
N PHE A 122 4.30 -7.15 6.76
CA PHE A 122 5.67 -6.64 6.96
C PHE A 122 6.45 -6.34 5.68
N LEU A 123 6.36 -7.22 4.67
CA LEU A 123 7.13 -7.07 3.44
C LEU A 123 6.63 -5.89 2.61
N GLY A 124 5.32 -5.75 2.47
CA GLY A 124 4.70 -4.62 1.78
C GLY A 124 5.07 -3.29 2.43
N TRP A 125 4.85 -3.17 3.72
CA TRP A 125 5.20 -1.97 4.48
C TRP A 125 6.70 -1.66 4.46
N GLY A 126 7.56 -2.66 4.29
CA GLY A 126 8.99 -2.48 4.08
C GLY A 126 9.29 -1.60 2.87
N PHE A 127 8.58 -1.78 1.76
CA PHE A 127 8.74 -0.96 0.55
C PHE A 127 8.36 0.51 0.75
N TYR A 128 7.47 0.81 1.70
CA TYR A 128 7.15 2.20 2.07
C TYR A 128 8.15 2.78 3.07
N CYS A 129 8.57 1.96 4.03
CA CYS A 129 9.45 2.39 5.12
C CYS A 129 10.84 2.75 4.61
N LEU A 130 11.44 1.95 3.72
CA LEU A 130 12.81 2.16 3.25
C LEU A 130 13.01 3.51 2.54
N PRO A 131 12.21 3.90 1.52
CA PRO A 131 12.33 5.22 0.92
C PRO A 131 12.00 6.35 1.92
N GLY A 132 11.14 6.08 2.91
CA GLY A 132 10.87 7.03 3.99
C GLY A 132 12.08 7.31 4.86
N ILE A 133 12.83 6.26 5.21
CA ILE A 133 14.09 6.41 5.94
C ILE A 133 15.11 7.18 5.10
N ALA A 134 15.28 6.81 3.83
CA ALA A 134 16.23 7.49 2.94
C ALA A 134 15.91 8.98 2.77
N ALA A 135 14.65 9.32 2.48
CA ALA A 135 14.20 10.70 2.33
C ALA A 135 14.31 11.49 3.64
N GLY A 136 13.91 10.88 4.76
CA GLY A 136 13.99 11.51 6.08
C GLY A 136 15.42 11.79 6.52
N LEU A 137 16.32 10.83 6.37
CA LEU A 137 17.75 11.04 6.69
C LEU A 137 18.37 12.10 5.78
N ALA A 138 18.11 12.08 4.48
CA ALA A 138 18.60 13.10 3.56
C ALA A 138 18.12 14.50 3.96
N PHE A 139 16.87 14.64 4.35
CA PHE A 139 16.27 15.92 4.70
C PHE A 139 16.65 16.40 6.11
N TYR A 140 16.49 15.56 7.13
CA TYR A 140 16.68 15.99 8.54
C TYR A 140 18.14 15.93 9.01
N ARG A 141 19.01 15.17 8.34
CA ARG A 141 20.42 14.97 8.70
C ARG A 141 21.39 15.29 7.56
N GLY A 142 20.99 15.07 6.32
CA GLY A 142 21.85 15.22 5.14
C GLY A 142 21.86 16.60 4.51
N GLY A 143 21.07 17.56 5.01
CA GLY A 143 21.01 18.93 4.50
C GLY A 143 20.28 19.07 3.15
N ALA A 144 19.48 18.09 2.74
CA ALA A 144 18.59 18.21 1.58
C ALA A 144 17.59 19.36 1.79
N LYS A 145 17.34 20.14 0.75
CA LYS A 145 16.52 21.36 0.83
C LYS A 145 15.02 21.06 0.81
N SER A 146 14.64 19.91 0.31
CA SER A 146 13.25 19.50 0.16
C SER A 146 13.08 17.98 0.27
N LEU A 147 11.87 17.55 0.62
CA LEU A 147 11.49 16.13 0.61
C LEU A 147 11.13 15.70 -0.82
N ARG A 148 12.15 15.61 -1.70
CA ARG A 148 12.03 15.14 -3.08
C ARG A 148 12.79 13.83 -3.24
N LEU A 149 12.29 12.94 -4.10
CA LEU A 149 12.94 11.65 -4.34
C LEU A 149 14.35 11.83 -4.91
N SER A 150 14.53 12.77 -5.85
CA SER A 150 15.84 13.09 -6.42
C SER A 150 16.84 13.59 -5.37
N GLU A 151 16.40 14.36 -4.38
CA GLU A 151 17.25 14.82 -3.28
C GLU A 151 17.58 13.69 -2.29
N ALA A 152 16.66 12.75 -2.07
CA ALA A 152 16.94 11.55 -1.29
C ALA A 152 18.02 10.66 -1.92
N CYS A 153 18.15 10.70 -3.25
CA CYS A 153 19.21 10.02 -4.01
C CYS A 153 20.54 10.80 -4.07
N ALA A 154 20.59 12.05 -3.60
CA ALA A 154 21.79 12.90 -3.70
C ALA A 154 23.06 12.33 -3.07
N PRO A 155 23.01 11.58 -1.93
CA PRO A 155 24.20 10.95 -1.36
C PRO A 155 24.89 9.96 -2.32
N VAL A 156 24.15 9.36 -3.24
CA VAL A 156 24.67 8.40 -4.24
C VAL A 156 24.97 9.10 -5.57
N LEU A 157 24.09 9.99 -6.02
CA LEU A 157 24.15 10.61 -7.35
C LEU A 157 24.96 11.91 -7.37
N GLY A 158 25.28 12.50 -6.21
CA GLY A 158 25.97 13.78 -6.13
C GLY A 158 25.25 14.89 -6.91
N SER A 159 25.98 15.63 -7.75
CA SER A 159 25.43 16.71 -8.58
C SER A 159 24.41 16.26 -9.63
N LEU A 160 24.42 14.99 -10.03
CA LEU A 160 23.46 14.45 -11.00
C LEU A 160 22.02 14.48 -10.46
N SER A 161 21.84 14.46 -9.15
CA SER A 161 20.52 14.55 -8.50
C SER A 161 19.79 15.87 -8.79
N GLN A 162 20.53 16.94 -9.08
CA GLN A 162 19.98 18.26 -9.42
C GLN A 162 19.88 18.51 -10.94
N GLY A 163 20.45 17.60 -11.75
CA GLY A 163 20.46 17.66 -13.21
C GLY A 163 19.29 16.93 -13.88
N LEU A 164 19.53 16.48 -15.13
CA LEU A 164 18.55 15.73 -15.91
C LEU A 164 18.19 14.39 -15.26
N VAL A 165 19.15 13.72 -14.62
CA VAL A 165 18.92 12.45 -13.91
C VAL A 165 17.93 12.64 -12.75
N GLY A 166 18.12 13.68 -11.93
CA GLY A 166 17.20 13.99 -10.85
C GLY A 166 15.80 14.34 -11.35
N ARG A 167 15.68 15.10 -12.44
CA ARG A 167 14.38 15.40 -13.07
C ARG A 167 13.70 14.15 -13.61
N PHE A 168 14.46 13.22 -14.17
CA PHE A 168 13.94 11.94 -14.66
C PHE A 168 13.43 11.07 -13.49
N ILE A 169 14.15 11.01 -12.38
CA ILE A 169 13.71 10.33 -11.15
C ILE A 169 12.39 10.93 -10.64
N ASP A 170 12.30 12.26 -10.53
CA ASP A 170 11.08 12.93 -10.10
C ASP A 170 9.93 12.73 -11.11
N PHE A 171 10.22 12.64 -12.39
CA PHE A 171 9.22 12.32 -13.43
C PHE A 171 8.67 10.90 -13.28
N LEU A 172 9.55 9.90 -13.10
CA LEU A 172 9.14 8.51 -12.85
C LEU A 172 8.29 8.40 -11.59
N TYR A 173 8.68 9.11 -10.52
CA TYR A 173 7.90 9.22 -9.30
C TYR A 173 6.47 9.72 -9.56
N LEU A 174 6.33 10.81 -10.34
CA LEU A 174 5.00 11.36 -10.65
C LEU A 174 4.17 10.42 -11.52
N VAL A 175 4.78 9.73 -12.49
CA VAL A 175 4.09 8.73 -13.31
C VAL A 175 3.59 7.57 -12.45
N GLY A 176 4.45 7.02 -11.58
CA GLY A 176 4.08 5.96 -10.66
C GLY A 176 2.95 6.37 -9.70
N LEU A 177 3.04 7.58 -9.14
CA LEU A 177 2.02 8.13 -8.26
C LEU A 177 0.67 8.27 -8.97
N ILE A 178 0.64 8.86 -10.17
CA ILE A 178 -0.61 9.03 -10.94
C ILE A 178 -1.22 7.66 -11.26
N GLY A 179 -0.40 6.70 -11.73
CA GLY A 179 -0.86 5.35 -12.02
C GLY A 179 -1.49 4.66 -10.80
N ALA A 180 -0.78 4.67 -9.68
CA ALA A 180 -1.22 4.02 -8.45
C ALA A 180 -2.49 4.67 -7.84
N VAL A 181 -2.57 6.02 -7.83
CA VAL A 181 -3.77 6.74 -7.38
C VAL A 181 -4.96 6.46 -8.31
N SER A 182 -4.73 6.43 -9.62
CA SER A 182 -5.77 6.12 -10.60
C SER A 182 -6.31 4.70 -10.42
N THR A 183 -5.45 3.72 -10.16
CA THR A 183 -5.86 2.34 -9.86
C THR A 183 -6.73 2.29 -8.59
N GLY A 184 -6.29 2.95 -7.51
CA GLY A 184 -7.06 3.01 -6.26
C GLY A 184 -8.44 3.64 -6.44
N LEU A 185 -8.53 4.76 -7.16
CA LEU A 185 -9.81 5.41 -7.46
C LEU A 185 -10.68 4.57 -8.40
N GLY A 186 -10.08 3.90 -9.38
CA GLY A 186 -10.78 3.00 -10.32
C GLY A 186 -11.49 1.84 -9.61
N LEU A 187 -10.93 1.33 -8.51
CA LEU A 187 -11.56 0.30 -7.67
C LEU A 187 -12.59 0.88 -6.70
N ALA A 188 -12.27 2.01 -6.08
CA ALA A 188 -13.09 2.56 -5.00
C ALA A 188 -14.35 3.27 -5.49
N VAL A 189 -14.28 4.02 -6.60
CA VAL A 189 -15.42 4.82 -7.08
C VAL A 189 -16.62 3.95 -7.45
N PRO A 190 -16.47 2.88 -8.27
CA PRO A 190 -17.59 1.99 -8.57
C PRO A 190 -18.16 1.30 -7.34
N LEU A 191 -17.30 0.86 -6.41
CA LEU A 191 -17.72 0.22 -5.17
C LEU A 191 -18.56 1.17 -4.30
N LEU A 192 -18.09 2.38 -4.08
CA LEU A 192 -18.81 3.39 -3.29
C LEU A 192 -20.11 3.81 -3.98
N ALA A 193 -20.10 3.96 -5.29
CA ALA A 193 -21.29 4.27 -6.06
C ALA A 193 -22.33 3.16 -5.96
N GLU A 194 -21.92 1.89 -6.02
CA GLU A 194 -22.82 0.74 -5.82
C GLU A 194 -23.43 0.74 -4.41
N LEU A 195 -22.61 1.01 -3.38
CA LEU A 195 -23.09 1.11 -2.00
C LEU A 195 -24.11 2.25 -1.83
N VAL A 196 -23.84 3.42 -2.42
CA VAL A 196 -24.75 4.57 -2.39
C VAL A 196 -26.04 4.23 -3.13
N ALA A 197 -25.96 3.61 -4.31
CA ALA A 197 -27.13 3.20 -5.07
C ALA A 197 -28.03 2.25 -4.26
N LYS A 198 -27.45 1.24 -3.61
CA LYS A 198 -28.19 0.31 -2.75
C LYS A 198 -28.81 0.99 -1.54
N LEU A 199 -28.09 1.88 -0.87
CA LEU A 199 -28.60 2.61 0.28
C LEU A 199 -29.76 3.54 -0.06
N LEU A 200 -29.76 4.15 -1.25
CA LEU A 200 -30.75 5.10 -1.69
C LEU A 200 -31.81 4.47 -2.62
N TYR A 201 -31.75 3.16 -2.83
CA TYR A 201 -32.65 2.43 -3.76
C TYR A 201 -32.66 2.99 -5.17
N LEU A 202 -31.48 3.42 -5.67
CA LEU A 202 -31.31 3.98 -7.00
C LEU A 202 -31.02 2.89 -8.02
N ASP A 203 -31.53 3.06 -9.24
CA ASP A 203 -31.24 2.17 -10.35
C ASP A 203 -29.86 2.50 -10.95
N ARG A 204 -28.91 1.62 -10.71
CA ARG A 204 -27.52 1.77 -11.15
C ARG A 204 -27.36 1.78 -12.67
N GLU A 205 -28.24 1.06 -13.41
CA GLU A 205 -28.18 1.02 -14.87
C GLU A 205 -28.52 2.37 -15.49
N GLN A 206 -29.45 3.10 -14.88
CA GLN A 206 -29.89 4.41 -15.40
C GLN A 206 -28.96 5.56 -15.04
N ILE A 207 -28.40 5.56 -13.83
CA ILE A 207 -27.66 6.73 -13.30
C ILE A 207 -26.18 6.44 -13.04
N GLY A 208 -25.67 5.28 -13.47
CA GLY A 208 -24.35 4.78 -13.10
C GLY A 208 -23.23 5.78 -13.31
N PHE A 209 -23.11 6.33 -14.50
CA PHE A 209 -22.08 7.31 -14.82
C PHE A 209 -22.20 8.60 -13.96
N VAL A 210 -23.42 9.11 -13.79
CA VAL A 210 -23.66 10.32 -13.00
C VAL A 210 -23.27 10.07 -11.54
N LEU A 211 -23.60 8.91 -11.00
CA LEU A 211 -23.29 8.54 -9.64
C LEU A 211 -21.77 8.38 -9.43
N ASP A 212 -21.05 7.77 -10.36
CA ASP A 212 -19.58 7.68 -10.32
C ASP A 212 -18.93 9.07 -10.32
N VAL A 213 -19.42 9.98 -11.17
CA VAL A 213 -18.94 11.37 -11.21
C VAL A 213 -19.22 12.09 -9.89
N LEU A 214 -20.40 11.93 -9.30
CA LEU A 214 -20.73 12.54 -8.01
C LEU A 214 -19.87 12.00 -6.88
N VAL A 215 -19.62 10.70 -6.86
CA VAL A 215 -18.75 10.04 -5.86
C VAL A 215 -17.31 10.56 -5.99
N ILE A 216 -16.73 10.57 -7.19
CA ILE A 216 -15.35 11.04 -7.38
C ILE A 216 -15.21 12.53 -7.05
N MET A 217 -16.19 13.35 -7.40
CA MET A 217 -16.21 14.76 -7.03
C MET A 217 -16.28 14.96 -5.51
N THR A 218 -17.12 14.20 -4.83
CA THR A 218 -17.26 14.27 -3.37
C THR A 218 -15.95 13.88 -2.68
N ILE A 219 -15.33 12.77 -3.10
CA ILE A 219 -14.02 12.33 -2.58
C ILE A 219 -12.97 13.41 -2.82
N SER A 220 -12.93 13.96 -4.03
CA SER A 220 -11.97 15.00 -4.41
C SER A 220 -12.14 16.28 -3.59
N LEU A 221 -13.37 16.69 -3.31
CA LEU A 221 -13.66 17.86 -2.46
C LEU A 221 -13.21 17.65 -1.01
N ILE A 222 -13.48 16.47 -0.44
CA ILE A 222 -13.04 16.11 0.91
C ILE A 222 -11.50 16.12 0.97
N PHE A 223 -10.85 15.49 -0.01
CA PHE A 223 -9.41 15.43 -0.10
C PHE A 223 -8.78 16.83 -0.26
N CYS A 224 -9.24 17.61 -1.22
CA CYS A 224 -8.76 18.98 -1.45
C CYS A 224 -8.96 19.87 -0.20
N GLY A 225 -10.11 19.76 0.44
CA GLY A 225 -10.39 20.47 1.69
C GLY A 225 -9.44 20.06 2.81
N SER A 226 -9.16 18.77 2.95
CA SER A 226 -8.21 18.26 3.95
C SER A 226 -6.78 18.77 3.71
N VAL A 227 -6.33 18.77 2.46
CA VAL A 227 -5.00 19.28 2.07
C VAL A 227 -4.92 20.80 2.25
N TRP A 228 -5.96 21.54 1.87
CA TRP A 228 -6.04 23.00 2.03
C TRP A 228 -5.89 23.44 3.49
N VAL A 229 -6.55 22.73 4.41
CA VAL A 229 -6.48 23.00 5.85
C VAL A 229 -5.11 22.63 6.44
N GLY A 230 -4.34 21.80 5.74
CA GLY A 230 -2.98 21.41 6.09
C GLY A 230 -2.89 20.13 6.93
N LEU A 231 -1.65 19.68 7.13
CA LEU A 231 -1.34 18.38 7.74
C LEU A 231 -1.90 18.22 9.15
N GLU A 232 -1.72 19.22 10.01
CA GLU A 232 -2.14 19.12 11.41
C GLU A 232 -3.66 19.21 11.62
N LYS A 233 -4.31 20.10 10.89
CA LYS A 233 -5.75 20.35 11.06
C LYS A 233 -6.63 19.55 10.11
N GLY A 234 -6.13 19.21 8.94
CA GLY A 234 -6.83 18.43 7.93
C GLY A 234 -6.50 16.93 8.03
N VAL A 235 -5.33 16.53 7.51
CA VAL A 235 -4.95 15.13 7.37
C VAL A 235 -4.95 14.39 8.72
N LYS A 236 -4.32 14.95 9.76
CA LYS A 236 -4.28 14.34 11.10
C LYS A 236 -5.68 14.11 11.68
N ARG A 237 -6.58 15.12 11.58
CA ARG A 237 -7.95 14.97 12.12
C ARG A 237 -8.74 13.92 11.36
N LEU A 238 -8.65 13.94 10.03
CA LEU A 238 -9.33 12.95 9.19
C LEU A 238 -8.82 11.54 9.46
N SER A 239 -7.51 11.36 9.61
CA SER A 239 -6.91 10.07 9.97
C SER A 239 -7.39 9.57 11.33
N ASN A 240 -7.40 10.43 12.34
CA ASN A 240 -7.91 10.04 13.67
C ASN A 240 -9.39 9.62 13.62
N ILE A 241 -10.22 10.34 12.88
CA ILE A 241 -11.64 10.01 12.69
C ILE A 241 -11.78 8.66 11.98
N ASN A 242 -11.02 8.43 10.91
CA ASN A 242 -11.03 7.16 10.18
C ASN A 242 -10.66 5.97 11.07
N VAL A 243 -9.66 6.12 11.94
CA VAL A 243 -9.28 5.05 12.87
C VAL A 243 -10.40 4.73 13.85
N TYR A 244 -11.10 5.75 14.38
CA TYR A 244 -12.26 5.51 15.23
C TYR A 244 -13.40 4.79 14.49
N PHE A 245 -13.68 5.18 13.24
CA PHE A 245 -14.66 4.46 12.41
C PHE A 245 -14.21 3.03 12.11
N ALA A 246 -12.93 2.79 11.83
CA ALA A 246 -12.40 1.45 11.63
C ALA A 246 -12.60 0.58 12.88
N PHE A 247 -12.26 1.07 14.06
CA PHE A 247 -12.49 0.35 15.31
C PHE A 247 -13.97 0.11 15.59
N PHE A 248 -14.82 1.08 15.29
CA PHE A 248 -16.27 0.92 15.42
C PHE A 248 -16.79 -0.19 14.51
N LEU A 249 -16.39 -0.18 13.22
CA LEU A 249 -16.79 -1.20 12.25
C LEU A 249 -16.28 -2.58 12.65
N LEU A 250 -15.00 -2.70 13.03
CA LEU A 250 -14.42 -3.96 13.49
C LEU A 250 -15.14 -4.50 14.74
N SER A 251 -15.45 -3.63 15.72
CA SER A 251 -16.18 -4.00 16.91
C SER A 251 -17.60 -4.46 16.57
N PHE A 252 -18.27 -3.75 15.66
CA PHE A 252 -19.59 -4.13 15.19
C PHE A 252 -19.58 -5.51 14.52
N VAL A 253 -18.67 -5.75 13.59
CA VAL A 253 -18.54 -7.05 12.90
C VAL A 253 -18.18 -8.15 13.90
N PHE A 254 -17.32 -7.87 14.86
CA PHE A 254 -16.91 -8.81 15.89
C PHE A 254 -18.08 -9.22 16.80
N ILE A 255 -18.92 -8.28 17.20
CA ILE A 255 -20.06 -8.53 18.12
C ILE A 255 -21.27 -9.12 17.37
N ALA A 256 -21.57 -8.59 16.17
CA ALA A 256 -22.74 -9.01 15.39
C ALA A 256 -22.50 -10.27 14.55
N GLY A 257 -21.24 -10.60 14.27
CA GLY A 257 -20.83 -11.75 13.47
C GLY A 257 -20.59 -13.02 14.32
N PRO A 258 -20.06 -14.08 13.71
CA PRO A 258 -19.70 -15.32 14.39
C PRO A 258 -18.40 -15.14 15.19
N THR A 259 -18.49 -14.47 16.33
CA THR A 259 -17.36 -14.04 17.18
C THR A 259 -16.34 -15.16 17.44
N LEU A 260 -16.81 -16.35 17.82
CA LEU A 260 -15.91 -17.49 18.11
C LEU A 260 -15.12 -17.87 16.87
N PHE A 261 -15.78 -18.01 15.72
CA PHE A 261 -15.12 -18.32 14.44
C PHE A 261 -14.09 -17.25 14.07
N ILE A 262 -14.42 -15.96 14.25
CA ILE A 262 -13.48 -14.85 13.97
C ILE A 262 -12.21 -14.97 14.83
N VAL A 263 -12.36 -15.29 16.11
CA VAL A 263 -11.21 -15.48 17.02
C VAL A 263 -10.39 -16.70 16.63
N GLU A 264 -11.03 -17.85 16.43
CA GLU A 264 -10.36 -19.11 16.10
C GLU A 264 -9.62 -19.01 14.76
N MET A 265 -10.27 -18.46 13.73
CA MET A 265 -9.65 -18.26 12.43
C MET A 265 -8.53 -17.21 12.48
N GLY A 266 -8.70 -16.13 13.24
CA GLY A 266 -7.68 -15.12 13.42
C GLY A 266 -6.40 -15.70 14.05
N ILE A 267 -6.54 -16.45 15.14
CA ILE A 267 -5.41 -17.12 15.82
C ILE A 267 -4.76 -18.14 14.88
N SER A 268 -5.56 -18.97 14.20
CA SER A 268 -5.09 -20.00 13.28
C SER A 268 -4.33 -19.38 12.09
N SER A 269 -4.86 -18.32 11.52
CA SER A 269 -4.24 -17.65 10.36
C SER A 269 -2.92 -16.95 10.73
N ILE A 270 -2.84 -16.33 11.91
CA ILE A 270 -1.58 -15.74 12.39
C ILE A 270 -0.55 -16.85 12.64
N GLY A 271 -0.93 -17.94 13.31
CA GLY A 271 -0.04 -19.09 13.52
C GLY A 271 0.45 -19.69 12.19
N HIS A 272 -0.45 -19.85 11.24
CA HIS A 272 -0.16 -20.36 9.91
C HIS A 272 0.77 -19.43 9.12
N LEU A 273 0.53 -18.11 9.19
CA LEU A 273 1.41 -17.10 8.59
C LEU A 273 2.83 -17.19 9.17
N VAL A 274 2.97 -17.20 10.50
CA VAL A 274 4.28 -17.25 11.16
C VAL A 274 5.04 -18.52 10.78
N GLN A 275 4.36 -19.67 10.79
CA GLN A 275 4.93 -20.96 10.41
C GLN A 275 5.40 -20.99 8.95
N ASN A 276 4.65 -20.35 8.04
CA ASN A 276 4.90 -20.39 6.60
C ASN A 276 5.54 -19.10 6.04
N PHE A 277 5.92 -18.14 6.88
CA PHE A 277 6.38 -16.82 6.46
C PHE A 277 7.53 -16.91 5.44
N ILE A 278 8.54 -17.74 5.71
CA ILE A 278 9.68 -17.91 4.79
C ILE A 278 9.24 -18.57 3.48
N LYS A 279 8.38 -19.61 3.57
CA LYS A 279 7.83 -20.27 2.38
C LYS A 279 7.08 -19.29 1.49
N MET A 280 6.18 -18.49 2.05
CA MET A 280 5.41 -17.48 1.31
C MET A 280 6.32 -16.39 0.73
N SER A 281 7.34 -15.95 1.50
CA SER A 281 8.27 -14.91 1.07
C SER A 281 9.23 -15.30 -0.04
N THR A 282 9.46 -16.61 -0.27
CA THR A 282 10.44 -17.12 -1.23
C THR A 282 9.82 -17.93 -2.36
N TRP A 283 8.51 -18.12 -2.35
CA TRP A 283 7.83 -18.94 -3.35
C TRP A 283 7.67 -18.19 -4.67
N LEU A 284 8.14 -18.81 -5.74
CA LEU A 284 8.10 -18.32 -7.13
C LEU A 284 7.41 -19.29 -8.09
N ASP A 285 6.93 -20.43 -7.59
CA ASP A 285 6.24 -21.47 -8.34
C ASP A 285 6.88 -21.89 -9.69
N PRO A 286 8.18 -22.18 -9.74
CA PRO A 286 8.87 -22.44 -11.02
C PRO A 286 8.48 -23.77 -11.68
N ILE A 287 7.78 -24.65 -10.96
CA ILE A 287 7.44 -26.01 -11.39
C ILE A 287 6.00 -26.11 -11.87
N GLN A 288 5.03 -25.71 -11.02
CA GLN A 288 3.61 -25.84 -11.34
C GLN A 288 3.12 -24.72 -12.27
N LYS A 289 3.69 -23.50 -12.11
CA LYS A 289 3.33 -22.31 -12.88
C LYS A 289 1.82 -22.06 -12.82
N SER A 290 1.30 -21.98 -11.59
CA SER A 290 -0.12 -21.81 -11.32
C SER A 290 -0.62 -20.36 -11.55
N ASP A 291 0.25 -19.46 -12.00
CA ASP A 291 0.01 -18.02 -12.14
C ASP A 291 -0.35 -17.28 -10.82
N PHE A 292 -0.46 -18.00 -9.69
CA PHE A 292 -0.81 -17.39 -8.40
C PHE A 292 0.21 -16.33 -7.95
N VAL A 293 1.50 -16.62 -8.12
CA VAL A 293 2.58 -15.74 -7.68
C VAL A 293 2.59 -14.47 -8.51
N GLU A 294 2.46 -14.57 -9.82
CA GLU A 294 2.43 -13.46 -10.77
C GLU A 294 1.20 -12.58 -10.55
N THR A 295 0.03 -13.22 -10.46
CA THR A 295 -1.26 -12.54 -10.32
C THR A 295 -1.39 -11.83 -8.98
N TRP A 296 -0.82 -12.38 -7.90
CA TRP A 296 -1.06 -11.87 -6.56
C TRP A 296 0.20 -11.33 -5.88
N THR A 297 1.20 -12.16 -5.61
CA THR A 297 2.36 -11.73 -4.82
C THR A 297 3.18 -10.67 -5.56
N ILE A 298 3.48 -10.89 -6.84
CA ILE A 298 4.25 -9.93 -7.65
C ILE A 298 3.42 -8.68 -7.93
N PHE A 299 2.12 -8.83 -8.22
CA PHE A 299 1.20 -7.71 -8.34
C PHE A 299 1.23 -6.80 -7.10
N TYR A 300 1.12 -7.36 -5.90
CA TYR A 300 1.19 -6.58 -4.66
C TYR A 300 2.56 -5.93 -4.49
N TRP A 301 3.65 -6.64 -4.70
CA TRP A 301 4.98 -6.05 -4.56
C TRP A 301 5.22 -4.94 -5.58
N ALA A 302 4.77 -5.09 -6.81
CA ALA A 302 4.83 -4.04 -7.83
C ALA A 302 4.03 -2.80 -7.40
N TRP A 303 2.85 -2.98 -6.84
CA TRP A 303 2.03 -1.89 -6.31
C TRP A 303 2.73 -1.16 -5.15
N TRP A 304 3.24 -1.93 -4.16
CA TRP A 304 3.99 -1.35 -3.05
C TRP A 304 5.22 -0.59 -3.52
N VAL A 305 5.97 -1.11 -4.49
CA VAL A 305 7.13 -0.43 -5.08
C VAL A 305 6.71 0.85 -5.79
N ALA A 306 5.64 0.84 -6.56
CA ALA A 306 5.15 2.02 -7.29
C ALA A 306 4.74 3.17 -6.35
N LEU A 307 4.08 2.86 -5.23
CA LEU A 307 3.68 3.82 -4.21
C LEU A 307 4.79 4.13 -3.19
N GLY A 308 5.82 3.29 -3.11
CA GLY A 308 6.88 3.37 -2.11
C GLY A 308 7.50 4.76 -1.94
N PRO A 309 7.94 5.43 -3.01
CA PRO A 309 8.51 6.77 -2.90
C PRO A 309 7.54 7.82 -2.36
N TYR A 310 6.27 7.76 -2.75
CA TYR A 310 5.23 8.68 -2.26
C TYR A 310 4.96 8.47 -0.77
N MET A 311 4.70 7.23 -0.39
CA MET A 311 4.47 6.89 0.99
C MET A 311 5.71 7.12 1.85
N GLY A 312 6.90 6.88 1.30
CA GLY A 312 8.16 7.19 1.95
C GLY A 312 8.31 8.67 2.29
N ILE A 313 8.02 9.56 1.35
CA ILE A 313 8.03 11.02 1.60
C ILE A 313 7.00 11.39 2.68
N PHE A 314 5.82 10.80 2.66
CA PHE A 314 4.80 11.02 3.67
C PHE A 314 5.27 10.53 5.05
N ILE A 315 5.81 9.30 5.14
CA ILE A 315 6.38 8.73 6.37
C ILE A 315 7.49 9.64 6.91
N ALA A 316 8.40 10.09 6.05
CA ALA A 316 9.46 11.02 6.44
C ALA A 316 8.90 12.31 7.05
N ARG A 317 7.86 12.89 6.41
CA ARG A 317 7.27 14.16 6.85
C ARG A 317 6.57 14.06 8.20
N ILE A 318 5.86 12.98 8.47
CA ILE A 318 5.12 12.83 9.75
C ILE A 318 5.99 12.30 10.88
N SER A 319 7.23 11.84 10.60
CA SER A 319 8.09 11.16 11.57
C SER A 319 9.22 12.03 12.13
N LYS A 320 9.16 13.36 11.94
CA LYS A 320 10.11 14.30 12.52
C LYS A 320 10.27 14.04 14.02
N GLY A 321 11.51 13.98 14.51
CA GLY A 321 11.85 13.74 15.91
C GLY A 321 11.84 12.28 16.36
N ARG A 322 11.39 11.34 15.52
CA ARG A 322 11.36 9.90 15.84
C ARG A 322 12.66 9.21 15.45
N THR A 323 13.01 8.15 16.17
CA THR A 323 14.16 7.31 15.87
C THR A 323 13.86 6.34 14.74
N LEU A 324 14.91 5.84 14.05
CA LEU A 324 14.74 4.81 12.99
C LEU A 324 14.04 3.57 13.52
N ARG A 325 14.39 3.13 14.75
CA ARG A 325 13.69 2.00 15.39
C ARG A 325 12.21 2.26 15.54
N GLN A 326 11.81 3.44 16.02
CA GLN A 326 10.39 3.80 16.14
C GLN A 326 9.70 3.85 14.79
N ILE A 327 10.34 4.41 13.77
CA ILE A 327 9.77 4.53 12.43
C ILE A 327 9.59 3.15 11.80
N ILE A 328 10.62 2.30 11.85
CA ILE A 328 10.59 0.96 11.26
C ILE A 328 9.53 0.09 11.96
N LEU A 329 9.59 0.01 13.29
CA LEU A 329 8.62 -0.79 14.04
C LEU A 329 7.20 -0.23 13.89
N GLY A 330 7.05 1.09 13.84
CA GLY A 330 5.77 1.72 13.56
C GLY A 330 5.21 1.35 12.18
N CYS A 331 6.02 1.41 11.13
CA CYS A 331 5.59 1.01 9.79
C CYS A 331 5.30 -0.49 9.65
N LEU A 332 6.05 -1.34 10.36
CA LEU A 332 5.89 -2.80 10.22
C LEU A 332 4.76 -3.36 11.10
N ILE A 333 4.41 -2.71 12.21
CA ILE A 333 3.48 -3.27 13.21
C ILE A 333 2.10 -2.59 13.17
N TYR A 334 2.05 -1.29 12.84
CA TYR A 334 0.81 -0.49 12.79
C TYR A 334 0.29 -0.28 11.38
#